data_250c961fbc5c236ac9a783999dd9d4c6
#
_entry.id   250c961fbc5c236ac9a783999dd9d4c6
#
_cell.length_a   1.000
_cell.length_b   1.000
_cell.length_c   1.000
_cell.angle_alpha   90.00
_cell.angle_beta   90.00
_cell.angle_gamma   90.00
#
_symmetry.space_group_name_H-M   'P 1'
#
loop_
_entity.id
_entity.type
_entity.pdbx_description
1 polymer ?
#
loop_
_entity_poly.entity_id
_entity_poly.type
_entity_poly.pdbx_seq_one_letter_code
_entity_poly.pdbx_strand_id
1 'polypeptide(L)'
;MKKLALICLCGLVAASIMTGCGASQTEGKENLGTVELSEYKGVKVNVPAVMVTDAEVESKINQVLSQNPKIEEVDRPAAEGDIVNIDYVGKQDGVEFAGGTGEGQDLTLGSGRMIDGFEDGLIGTKKGDKKELNLTFPEDYSEKALAGQAVVFEVTVNA
;
A
#
# COMPACT_ATOMS: atom_id res chain seq x y z
N MET A 1 -46.58 59.23 -22.10
CA MET A 1 -45.78 60.23 -22.84
C MET A 1 -44.34 59.72 -22.87
N LYS A 2 -43.95 59.44 -24.09
CA LYS A 2 -42.60 59.67 -24.62
C LYS A 2 -41.38 59.00 -23.89
N LYS A 3 -40.84 57.98 -24.55
CA LYS A 3 -39.54 57.96 -25.32
C LYS A 3 -38.34 57.87 -24.41
N LEU A 4 -37.28 57.15 -24.67
CA LEU A 4 -36.55 56.83 -25.89
C LEU A 4 -35.51 55.74 -25.57
N ALA A 5 -35.26 54.91 -26.53
CA ALA A 5 -34.15 53.98 -26.62
C ALA A 5 -32.80 54.73 -26.66
N LEU A 6 -31.75 54.06 -26.21
CA LEU A 6 -30.45 54.24 -26.88
C LEU A 6 -29.58 52.98 -26.72
N ILE A 7 -29.21 52.49 -27.86
CA ILE A 7 -28.25 51.48 -28.20
C ILE A 7 -26.84 52.08 -28.13
N CYS A 8 -25.86 51.36 -27.60
CA CYS A 8 -24.46 51.45 -27.99
C CYS A 8 -23.78 50.15 -27.46
N LEU A 9 -23.45 49.36 -28.24
CA LEU A 9 -22.52 48.81 -29.21
C LEU A 9 -21.06 49.16 -28.92
N CYS A 10 -20.19 48.15 -29.08
CA CYS A 10 -18.72 48.11 -29.08
C CYS A 10 -18.05 47.92 -27.70
N GLY A 11 -17.16 47.04 -27.59
CA GLY A 11 -16.31 46.31 -28.51
C GLY A 11 -15.45 45.29 -27.82
N LEU A 12 -15.05 44.41 -28.63
CA LEU A 12 -14.00 43.40 -28.59
C LEU A 12 -12.77 43.72 -27.70
N VAL A 13 -12.20 42.68 -27.16
CA VAL A 13 -10.83 42.20 -27.38
C VAL A 13 -10.21 41.54 -26.16
N ALA A 14 -9.78 40.32 -26.42
CA ALA A 14 -8.61 39.54 -26.03
C ALA A 14 -8.60 38.84 -24.67
N ALA A 15 -8.79 37.57 -24.76
CA ALA A 15 -7.80 36.50 -24.64
C ALA A 15 -6.80 36.62 -23.48
N SER A 16 -6.96 35.77 -22.51
CA SER A 16 -5.85 35.11 -21.85
C SER A 16 -6.30 33.76 -21.32
N ILE A 17 -5.68 32.77 -21.88
CA ILE A 17 -5.74 31.36 -21.56
C ILE A 17 -5.16 31.18 -20.15
N MET A 18 -5.93 30.61 -19.24
CA MET A 18 -5.39 29.89 -18.08
C MET A 18 -6.15 28.57 -17.96
N THR A 19 -5.46 27.54 -18.32
CA THR A 19 -5.76 26.13 -18.09
C THR A 19 -5.95 25.88 -16.61
N GLY A 20 -7.11 25.45 -16.22
CA GLY A 20 -7.40 25.00 -14.86
C GLY A 20 -8.53 23.99 -14.87
N CYS A 21 -8.23 22.80 -14.45
CA CYS A 21 -9.01 21.59 -14.35
C CYS A 21 -10.52 21.72 -14.26
N GLY A 22 -11.18 20.91 -15.09
CA GLY A 22 -12.59 20.83 -15.29
C GLY A 22 -13.37 20.41 -14.05
N ALA A 23 -14.36 21.21 -13.77
CA ALA A 23 -15.59 20.76 -13.17
C ALA A 23 -16.67 20.94 -14.24
N SER A 24 -17.17 19.84 -14.73
CA SER A 24 -18.31 19.80 -15.65
C SER A 24 -19.53 20.32 -14.90
N GLN A 25 -19.86 21.59 -15.10
CA GLN A 25 -21.15 22.10 -14.71
C GLN A 25 -22.12 21.84 -15.87
N THR A 26 -22.89 20.80 -15.75
CA THR A 26 -24.11 20.63 -16.50
C THR A 26 -25.12 21.67 -15.97
N GLU A 27 -25.33 22.76 -16.68
CA GLU A 27 -26.45 23.65 -16.46
C GLU A 27 -27.74 22.94 -16.92
N GLY A 28 -28.28 22.09 -16.07
CA GLY A 28 -29.66 21.71 -16.11
C GLY A 28 -30.46 22.77 -15.34
N LYS A 29 -31.07 23.72 -16.04
CA LYS A 29 -32.16 24.49 -15.46
C LYS A 29 -33.37 23.58 -15.30
N GLU A 30 -33.31 22.72 -14.31
CA GLU A 30 -34.52 22.11 -13.77
C GLU A 30 -35.19 23.15 -12.87
N ASN A 31 -36.44 23.40 -13.18
CA ASN A 31 -37.33 24.25 -12.40
C ASN A 31 -37.54 23.55 -11.04
N LEU A 32 -36.59 23.74 -10.14
CA LEU A 32 -36.70 23.27 -8.77
C LEU A 32 -37.85 24.03 -8.12
N GLY A 33 -38.99 23.35 -8.00
CA GLY A 33 -40.14 23.86 -7.32
C GLY A 33 -39.75 24.42 -5.95
N THR A 34 -40.47 25.44 -5.53
CA THR A 34 -40.27 26.04 -4.21
C THR A 34 -40.42 24.96 -3.14
N VAL A 35 -39.34 24.61 -2.48
CA VAL A 35 -39.37 23.70 -1.33
C VAL A 35 -39.81 24.55 -0.13
N GLU A 36 -41.05 24.43 0.28
CA GLU A 36 -41.49 24.95 1.57
C GLU A 36 -40.93 24.03 2.67
N LEU A 37 -39.92 24.50 3.35
CA LEU A 37 -39.42 23.87 4.55
C LEU A 37 -40.44 24.03 5.68
N SER A 38 -41.25 23.02 5.90
CA SER A 38 -42.06 22.93 7.12
C SER A 38 -41.12 22.92 8.34
N GLU A 39 -41.62 23.38 9.48
CA GLU A 39 -40.88 23.58 10.72
C GLU A 39 -39.84 22.49 11.01
N TYR A 40 -38.56 22.77 10.73
CA TYR A 40 -37.44 21.89 11.06
C TYR A 40 -36.82 22.19 12.44
N LYS A 41 -37.30 23.25 13.10
CA LYS A 41 -36.86 23.60 14.46
C LYS A 41 -37.59 22.72 15.48
N GLY A 42 -36.83 21.88 16.16
CA GLY A 42 -37.35 21.04 17.23
C GLY A 42 -37.43 19.55 16.91
N VAL A 43 -36.90 19.11 15.78
CA VAL A 43 -36.72 17.68 15.50
C VAL A 43 -35.69 17.12 16.51
N LYS A 44 -36.18 16.38 17.48
CA LYS A 44 -35.31 15.65 18.42
C LYS A 44 -34.76 14.45 17.70
N VAL A 45 -33.53 14.55 17.26
CA VAL A 45 -32.78 13.40 16.75
C VAL A 45 -32.24 12.65 17.96
N ASN A 46 -32.72 11.43 18.16
CA ASN A 46 -32.18 10.53 19.16
C ASN A 46 -30.97 9.83 18.51
N VAL A 47 -29.79 10.39 18.71
CA VAL A 47 -28.54 9.75 18.27
C VAL A 47 -28.20 8.69 19.34
N PRO A 48 -28.22 7.41 19.01
CA PRO A 48 -27.76 6.40 19.96
C PRO A 48 -26.32 6.71 20.34
N ALA A 49 -26.01 6.69 21.64
CA ALA A 49 -24.66 6.84 22.10
C ALA A 49 -23.81 5.71 21.50
N VAL A 50 -22.78 6.08 20.76
CA VAL A 50 -21.79 5.10 20.30
C VAL A 50 -21.02 4.65 21.55
N MET A 51 -21.34 3.45 22.01
CA MET A 51 -20.59 2.84 23.11
C MET A 51 -19.42 2.08 22.50
N VAL A 52 -18.23 2.63 22.66
CA VAL A 52 -16.99 1.94 22.30
C VAL A 52 -16.70 0.96 23.43
N THR A 53 -16.55 -0.31 23.09
CA THR A 53 -16.21 -1.37 24.04
C THR A 53 -14.69 -1.48 24.19
N ASP A 54 -14.24 -1.94 25.36
CA ASP A 54 -12.81 -2.18 25.61
C ASP A 54 -12.22 -3.14 24.57
N ALA A 55 -12.98 -4.14 24.12
CA ALA A 55 -12.57 -5.06 23.06
C ALA A 55 -12.32 -4.37 21.72
N GLU A 56 -13.12 -3.37 21.35
CA GLU A 56 -12.90 -2.58 20.13
C GLU A 56 -11.64 -1.72 20.25
N VAL A 57 -11.39 -1.16 21.44
CA VAL A 57 -10.18 -0.39 21.72
C VAL A 57 -8.94 -1.29 21.63
N GLU A 58 -8.95 -2.46 22.27
CA GLU A 58 -7.85 -3.42 22.21
C GLU A 58 -7.59 -3.92 20.77
N SER A 59 -8.65 -4.22 20.03
CA SER A 59 -8.53 -4.60 18.62
C SER A 59 -7.85 -3.51 17.79
N LYS A 60 -8.22 -2.24 18.04
CA LYS A 60 -7.62 -1.11 17.34
C LYS A 60 -6.18 -0.87 17.74
N ILE A 61 -5.86 -1.03 19.03
CA ILE A 61 -4.47 -0.95 19.52
C ILE A 61 -3.62 -2.03 18.84
N ASN A 62 -4.07 -3.28 18.84
CA ASN A 62 -3.36 -4.38 18.20
C ASN A 62 -3.17 -4.16 16.70
N GLN A 63 -4.17 -3.60 16.03
CA GLN A 63 -4.06 -3.21 14.62
C GLN A 63 -2.98 -2.14 14.39
N VAL A 64 -2.92 -1.13 15.25
CA VAL A 64 -1.89 -0.06 15.14
C VAL A 64 -0.50 -0.61 15.47
N LEU A 65 -0.38 -1.46 16.47
CA LEU A 65 0.89 -2.09 16.85
C LEU A 65 1.44 -2.99 15.72
N SER A 66 0.57 -3.75 15.05
CA SER A 66 0.99 -4.60 13.93
C SER A 66 1.40 -3.81 12.69
N GLN A 67 0.86 -2.59 12.53
CA GLN A 67 1.25 -1.68 11.43
C GLN A 67 2.52 -0.88 11.74
N ASN A 68 2.90 -0.77 13.02
CA ASN A 68 4.05 -0.02 13.48
C ASN A 68 4.88 -0.88 14.45
N PRO A 69 5.47 -1.99 13.98
CA PRO A 69 6.28 -2.83 14.83
C PRO A 69 7.50 -2.03 15.33
N LYS A 70 7.77 -2.11 16.62
CA LYS A 70 9.02 -1.61 17.17
C LYS A 70 10.11 -2.63 16.84
N ILE A 71 10.97 -2.31 15.89
CA ILE A 71 12.10 -3.14 15.52
C ILE A 71 13.26 -2.77 16.43
N GLU A 72 13.79 -3.74 17.17
CA GLU A 72 15.00 -3.61 17.97
C GLU A 72 16.04 -4.60 17.40
N GLU A 73 17.18 -4.06 17.05
CA GLU A 73 18.31 -4.91 16.60
C GLU A 73 18.82 -5.75 17.78
N VAL A 74 18.89 -7.05 17.59
CA VAL A 74 19.31 -8.00 18.62
C VAL A 74 20.56 -8.74 18.19
N ASP A 75 21.52 -8.88 19.09
CA ASP A 75 22.78 -9.60 18.84
C ASP A 75 22.66 -11.07 19.28
N ARG A 76 21.73 -11.79 18.67
CA ARG A 76 21.52 -13.22 18.84
C ARG A 76 21.29 -13.91 17.49
N PRO A 77 21.43 -15.24 17.40
CA PRO A 77 21.02 -15.96 16.20
C PRO A 77 19.55 -15.72 15.87
N ALA A 78 19.25 -15.55 14.59
CA ALA A 78 17.90 -15.36 14.09
C ALA A 78 17.01 -16.57 14.41
N ALA A 79 15.80 -16.31 14.86
CA ALA A 79 14.80 -17.31 15.20
C ALA A 79 13.54 -17.12 14.35
N GLU A 80 12.67 -18.11 14.36
CA GLU A 80 11.33 -18.01 13.74
C GLU A 80 10.56 -16.82 14.34
N GLY A 81 9.95 -16.02 13.47
CA GLY A 81 9.24 -14.79 13.83
C GLY A 81 10.12 -13.54 13.85
N ASP A 82 11.44 -13.65 13.75
CA ASP A 82 12.33 -12.50 13.65
C ASP A 82 12.29 -11.89 12.24
N ILE A 83 12.57 -10.59 12.17
CA ILE A 83 12.76 -9.88 10.91
C ILE A 83 14.25 -9.79 10.65
N VAL A 84 14.70 -10.33 9.54
CA VAL A 84 16.10 -10.24 9.08
C VAL A 84 16.18 -9.36 7.84
N ASN A 85 17.16 -8.46 7.82
CA ASN A 85 17.48 -7.67 6.63
C ASN A 85 18.54 -8.41 5.82
N ILE A 86 18.22 -8.72 4.57
CA ILE A 86 19.06 -9.58 3.74
C ILE A 86 19.31 -8.98 2.36
N ASP A 87 20.48 -9.33 1.81
CA ASP A 87 20.75 -9.26 0.38
C ASP A 87 20.81 -10.68 -0.14
N TYR A 88 20.24 -10.93 -1.31
CA TYR A 88 20.29 -12.25 -1.91
C TYR A 88 20.50 -12.19 -3.42
N VAL A 89 21.17 -13.20 -3.94
CA VAL A 89 21.41 -13.40 -5.37
C VAL A 89 21.10 -14.86 -5.72
N GLY A 90 20.06 -15.07 -6.51
CA GLY A 90 19.67 -16.38 -7.01
C GLY A 90 20.35 -16.72 -8.32
N LYS A 91 20.90 -17.93 -8.39
CA LYS A 91 21.59 -18.46 -9.55
C LYS A 91 21.00 -19.81 -9.97
N GLN A 92 20.77 -19.99 -11.24
CA GLN A 92 20.43 -21.27 -11.87
C GLN A 92 21.61 -21.70 -12.71
N ASP A 93 22.13 -22.88 -12.48
CA ASP A 93 23.35 -23.39 -13.17
C ASP A 93 24.54 -22.39 -13.15
N GLY A 94 24.66 -21.62 -12.05
CA GLY A 94 25.69 -20.62 -11.87
C GLY A 94 25.44 -19.28 -12.57
N VAL A 95 24.29 -19.10 -13.22
CA VAL A 95 23.89 -17.86 -13.89
C VAL A 95 22.76 -17.18 -13.11
N GLU A 96 22.91 -15.90 -12.85
CA GLU A 96 21.85 -15.11 -12.20
C GLU A 96 20.61 -15.06 -13.09
N PHE A 97 19.44 -15.19 -12.48
CA PHE A 97 18.17 -15.10 -13.20
C PHE A 97 17.38 -13.85 -12.81
N ALA A 98 16.56 -13.39 -13.73
CA ALA A 98 15.74 -12.19 -13.53
C ALA A 98 14.77 -12.38 -12.36
N GLY A 99 14.76 -11.42 -11.43
CA GLY A 99 13.94 -11.47 -10.22
C GLY A 99 14.55 -12.30 -9.07
N GLY A 100 15.72 -12.91 -9.28
CA GLY A 100 16.44 -13.66 -8.23
C GLY A 100 17.31 -12.80 -7.31
N THR A 101 17.42 -11.51 -7.54
CA THR A 101 18.29 -10.61 -6.77
C THR A 101 17.48 -9.60 -5.97
N GLY A 102 17.85 -9.38 -4.72
CA GLY A 102 17.29 -8.35 -3.85
C GLY A 102 18.34 -7.82 -2.89
N GLU A 103 18.27 -6.53 -2.59
CA GLU A 103 19.16 -5.85 -1.64
C GLU A 103 18.34 -5.17 -0.55
N GLY A 104 18.80 -5.26 0.69
CA GLY A 104 18.17 -4.61 1.85
C GLY A 104 16.73 -5.04 2.09
N GLN A 105 16.39 -6.29 1.80
CA GLN A 105 15.03 -6.79 1.96
C GLN A 105 14.76 -7.26 3.38
N ASP A 106 13.71 -6.73 3.98
CA ASP A 106 13.24 -7.19 5.28
C ASP A 106 12.36 -8.44 5.10
N LEU A 107 12.79 -9.52 5.69
CA LEU A 107 12.11 -10.82 5.65
C LEU A 107 11.78 -11.31 7.06
N THR A 108 10.51 -11.58 7.31
CA THR A 108 10.09 -12.25 8.54
C THR A 108 10.23 -13.75 8.39
N LEU A 109 11.04 -14.37 9.22
CA LEU A 109 11.26 -15.82 9.20
C LEU A 109 9.99 -16.57 9.66
N GLY A 110 9.57 -17.58 8.90
CA GLY A 110 8.32 -18.31 9.13
C GLY A 110 7.09 -17.64 8.52
N SER A 111 7.25 -16.58 7.72
CA SER A 111 6.12 -15.91 7.06
C SER A 111 5.56 -16.66 5.85
N GLY A 112 6.33 -17.59 5.27
CA GLY A 112 5.99 -18.32 4.04
C GLY A 112 5.91 -17.44 2.80
N ARG A 113 6.61 -16.30 2.78
CA ARG A 113 6.65 -15.39 1.63
C ARG A 113 7.67 -15.81 0.58
N MET A 114 8.68 -16.54 1.00
CA MET A 114 9.73 -17.08 0.15
C MET A 114 9.44 -18.54 -0.22
N ILE A 115 10.21 -19.08 -1.15
CA ILE A 115 10.11 -20.50 -1.51
C ILE A 115 10.53 -21.38 -0.34
N ASP A 116 10.00 -22.60 -0.33
CA ASP A 116 10.23 -23.57 0.75
C ASP A 116 11.71 -23.78 1.03
N GLY A 117 12.08 -23.72 2.32
CA GLY A 117 13.46 -23.90 2.80
C GLY A 117 14.31 -22.63 2.78
N PHE A 118 13.86 -21.53 2.16
CA PHE A 118 14.60 -20.28 2.16
C PHE A 118 14.66 -19.67 3.56
N GLU A 119 13.48 -19.48 4.18
CA GLU A 119 13.35 -18.89 5.51
C GLU A 119 13.97 -19.81 6.59
N ASP A 120 13.71 -21.11 6.50
CA ASP A 120 14.31 -22.12 7.40
C ASP A 120 15.83 -22.14 7.33
N GLY A 121 16.34 -21.96 6.12
CA GLY A 121 17.78 -21.87 5.87
C GLY A 121 18.44 -20.68 6.58
N LEU A 122 17.75 -19.64 6.91
CA LEU A 122 18.26 -18.45 7.59
C LEU A 122 18.11 -18.51 9.10
N ILE A 123 17.37 -19.47 9.65
CA ILE A 123 17.29 -19.67 11.10
C ILE A 123 18.68 -19.97 11.63
N GLY A 124 19.06 -19.31 12.74
CA GLY A 124 20.35 -19.46 13.38
C GLY A 124 21.48 -18.62 12.80
N THR A 125 21.24 -17.85 11.74
CA THR A 125 22.21 -16.89 11.19
C THR A 125 22.31 -15.65 12.05
N LYS A 126 23.41 -14.93 11.90
CA LYS A 126 23.69 -13.65 12.57
C LYS A 126 24.01 -12.57 11.56
N LYS A 127 23.97 -11.34 12.02
CA LYS A 127 24.42 -10.19 11.25
C LYS A 127 25.84 -10.41 10.68
N GLY A 128 25.96 -10.18 9.38
CA GLY A 128 27.20 -10.34 8.62
C GLY A 128 27.43 -11.75 8.08
N ASP A 129 26.60 -12.72 8.43
CA ASP A 129 26.72 -14.07 7.90
C ASP A 129 26.39 -14.12 6.41
N LYS A 130 27.13 -14.96 5.69
CA LYS A 130 26.84 -15.31 4.30
C LYS A 130 26.49 -16.78 4.23
N LYS A 131 25.38 -17.08 3.60
CA LYS A 131 24.86 -18.43 3.48
C LYS A 131 24.46 -18.74 2.05
N GLU A 132 24.79 -19.95 1.62
CA GLU A 132 24.38 -20.49 0.33
C GLU A 132 23.25 -21.48 0.57
N LEU A 133 22.12 -21.24 -0.06
CA LEU A 133 20.92 -22.05 0.06
C LEU A 133 20.63 -22.75 -1.25
N ASN A 134 20.66 -24.09 -1.23
CA ASN A 134 20.31 -24.91 -2.38
C ASN A 134 18.83 -25.25 -2.29
N LEU A 135 18.01 -24.66 -3.15
CA LEU A 135 16.57 -24.74 -3.09
C LEU A 135 15.99 -25.20 -4.44
N THR A 136 14.74 -25.64 -4.43
CA THR A 136 14.02 -26.01 -5.64
C THR A 136 12.71 -25.22 -5.69
N PHE A 137 12.44 -24.59 -6.81
CA PHE A 137 11.16 -23.93 -7.02
C PHE A 137 10.02 -24.96 -7.08
N PRO A 138 8.85 -24.65 -6.52
CA PRO A 138 7.68 -25.52 -6.65
C PRO A 138 7.26 -25.69 -8.13
N GLU A 139 6.63 -26.82 -8.46
CA GLU A 139 6.21 -27.13 -9.84
C GLU A 139 5.12 -26.19 -10.37
N ASP A 140 4.35 -25.59 -9.47
CA ASP A 140 3.28 -24.65 -9.76
C ASP A 140 3.72 -23.18 -9.70
N TYR A 141 5.05 -22.93 -9.67
CA TYR A 141 5.57 -21.58 -9.62
C TYR A 141 5.10 -20.76 -10.83
N SER A 142 4.78 -19.49 -10.59
CA SER A 142 4.21 -18.58 -11.61
C SER A 142 5.10 -18.39 -12.84
N GLU A 143 6.42 -18.37 -12.64
CA GLU A 143 7.40 -18.31 -13.73
C GLU A 143 7.77 -19.72 -14.17
N LYS A 144 7.21 -20.14 -15.31
CA LYS A 144 7.36 -21.51 -15.83
C LYS A 144 8.80 -21.92 -16.13
N ALA A 145 9.67 -20.93 -16.38
CA ALA A 145 11.09 -21.20 -16.64
C ALA A 145 11.83 -21.66 -15.38
N LEU A 146 11.31 -21.31 -14.21
CA LEU A 146 11.89 -21.64 -12.90
C LEU A 146 11.14 -22.77 -12.20
N ALA A 147 9.91 -23.10 -12.62
CA ALA A 147 9.10 -24.13 -12.00
C ALA A 147 9.82 -25.47 -11.98
N GLY A 148 9.95 -26.09 -10.78
CA GLY A 148 10.65 -27.35 -10.57
C GLY A 148 12.16 -27.29 -10.73
N GLN A 149 12.75 -26.10 -10.94
CA GLN A 149 14.19 -25.95 -11.14
C GLN A 149 14.93 -25.83 -9.81
N ALA A 150 16.11 -26.46 -9.77
CA ALA A 150 17.04 -26.29 -8.67
C ALA A 150 17.83 -24.98 -8.85
N VAL A 151 17.93 -24.21 -7.78
CA VAL A 151 18.60 -22.91 -7.75
C VAL A 151 19.44 -22.76 -6.50
N VAL A 152 20.41 -21.90 -6.58
CA VAL A 152 21.29 -21.58 -5.45
C VAL A 152 21.12 -20.11 -5.11
N PHE A 153 20.76 -19.81 -3.87
CA PHE A 153 20.71 -18.45 -3.37
C PHE A 153 21.92 -18.17 -2.48
N GLU A 154 22.70 -17.18 -2.87
CA GLU A 154 23.71 -16.59 -2.01
C GLU A 154 23.07 -15.48 -1.20
N VAL A 155 22.98 -15.64 0.12
CA VAL A 155 22.31 -14.69 1.01
C VAL A 155 23.32 -14.10 1.97
N THR A 156 23.27 -12.77 2.13
CA THR A 156 24.03 -12.04 3.14
C THR A 156 23.05 -11.42 4.13
N VAL A 157 23.25 -11.64 5.42
CA VAL A 157 22.43 -11.08 6.50
C VAL A 157 23.02 -9.75 6.94
N ASN A 158 22.26 -8.66 6.76
CA ASN A 158 22.70 -7.30 7.09
C ASN A 158 22.34 -6.90 8.53
N ALA A 159 21.15 -7.36 9.04
CA ALA A 159 20.66 -7.12 10.39
C ALA A 159 19.62 -8.15 10.80
#